data_bd5457ad96abb07ee6974586a459a8ce
#
_entry.id   bd5457ad96abb07ee6974586a459a8ce
#
_cell.length_a   1.000
_cell.length_b   1.000
_cell.length_c   1.000
_cell.angle_alpha   90.00
_cell.angle_beta   90.00
_cell.angle_gamma   90.00
#
_symmetry.space_group_name_H-M   'P 1'
#
loop_
_entity.id
_entity.type
_entity.pdbx_description
1 polymer ?
#
loop_
_entity_poly.entity_id
_entity_poly.type
_entity_poly.pdbx_seq_one_letter_code
_entity_poly.pdbx_strand_id
1 'polypeptide(L)'
;MTWAVFEISKEHGAVKLGYEGDDAGDAMLELMHSFPQYAGYDFLDWLKGRPVRAWRIISGFFNPSDLDSMKEGYLSFIHNYAEEIGEYRIEGTDLVIRRVEDVES
;
A
#
# COMPACT_ATOMS: atom_id res chain seq x y z
N MET A 1 17.52 -1.29 2.66
CA MET A 1 16.81 -0.05 2.36
C MET A 1 15.43 -0.12 2.97
N THR A 2 14.99 0.95 3.60
CA THR A 2 13.75 0.94 4.37
C THR A 2 12.70 1.83 3.73
N TRP A 3 11.48 1.36 3.71
CA TRP A 3 10.32 2.13 3.26
C TRP A 3 9.42 2.36 4.45
N ALA A 4 8.72 3.49 4.48
CA ALA A 4 7.85 3.82 5.59
C ALA A 4 6.65 4.62 5.10
N VAL A 5 5.62 4.68 5.96
CA VAL A 5 4.42 5.47 5.68
C VAL A 5 4.62 6.86 6.26
N PHE A 6 4.32 7.87 5.44
CA PHE A 6 4.36 9.28 5.83
C PHE A 6 2.99 9.89 5.63
N GLU A 7 2.68 10.86 6.45
CA GLU A 7 1.47 11.67 6.28
C GLU A 7 1.88 13.02 5.69
N ILE A 8 1.23 13.44 4.63
CA ILE A 8 1.52 14.71 3.99
C ILE A 8 0.64 15.77 4.64
N SER A 9 1.29 16.76 5.23
CA SER A 9 0.62 17.84 5.94
C SER A 9 0.99 19.18 5.31
N LYS A 10 0.03 20.08 5.21
CA LYS A 10 0.30 21.41 4.70
C LYS A 10 1.20 22.22 5.64
N GLU A 11 1.11 21.92 6.92
CA GLU A 11 1.85 22.68 7.91
C GLU A 11 3.26 22.11 8.14
N HIS A 12 3.39 20.79 8.10
CA HIS A 12 4.63 20.13 8.50
C HIS A 12 5.30 19.35 7.39
N GLY A 13 4.74 19.37 6.19
CA GLY A 13 5.26 18.59 5.08
C GLY A 13 5.02 17.11 5.31
N ALA A 14 6.01 16.29 5.00
CA ALA A 14 5.90 14.84 5.15
C ALA A 14 6.34 14.45 6.56
N VAL A 15 5.42 13.86 7.33
CA VAL A 15 5.68 13.41 8.70
C VAL A 15 5.68 11.90 8.71
N LYS A 16 6.79 11.31 9.14
CA LYS A 16 6.92 9.86 9.20
C LYS A 16 6.06 9.30 10.32
N LEU A 17 5.16 8.38 9.95
CA LEU A 17 4.29 7.74 10.93
C LEU A 17 4.86 6.43 11.47
N GLY A 18 5.80 5.83 10.75
CA GLY A 18 6.30 4.52 11.09
C GLY A 18 5.83 3.52 10.04
N TYR A 19 5.39 2.32 10.45
CA TYR A 19 4.93 1.26 9.53
C TYR A 19 6.00 0.96 8.49
N GLU A 20 7.18 0.58 8.98
CA GLU A 20 8.35 0.37 8.14
C GLU A 20 8.45 -1.04 7.61
N GLY A 21 9.09 -1.18 6.46
CA GLY A 21 9.35 -2.48 5.88
C GLY A 21 10.54 -2.43 4.95
N ASP A 22 11.01 -3.60 4.55
CA ASP A 22 12.16 -3.70 3.65
C ASP A 22 11.81 -3.26 2.24
N ASP A 23 10.53 -3.31 1.87
CA ASP A 23 10.06 -2.76 0.62
C ASP A 23 8.72 -2.05 0.85
N ALA A 24 8.21 -1.39 -0.20
CA ALA A 24 6.99 -0.61 -0.08
C ALA A 24 5.78 -1.48 0.24
N GLY A 25 5.75 -2.71 -0.28
CA GLY A 25 4.68 -3.65 0.02
C GLY A 25 4.65 -4.02 1.49
N ASP A 26 5.83 -4.24 2.09
CA ASP A 26 5.92 -4.55 3.52
C ASP A 26 5.44 -3.38 4.36
N ALA A 27 5.78 -2.15 3.97
CA ALA A 27 5.30 -0.97 4.70
C ALA A 27 3.77 -0.88 4.64
N MET A 28 3.19 -1.15 3.47
CA MET A 28 1.74 -1.17 3.34
C MET A 28 1.11 -2.27 4.20
N LEU A 29 1.75 -3.43 4.27
CA LEU A 29 1.25 -4.54 5.07
C LEU A 29 1.21 -4.17 6.55
N GLU A 30 2.25 -3.47 7.04
CA GLU A 30 2.27 -3.01 8.42
C GLU A 30 1.15 -2.02 8.69
N LEU A 31 0.91 -1.12 7.76
CA LEU A 31 -0.20 -0.17 7.89
C LEU A 31 -1.54 -0.91 7.92
N MET A 32 -1.71 -1.92 7.08
CA MET A 32 -2.94 -2.70 7.01
C MET A 32 -3.24 -3.43 8.31
N HIS A 33 -2.23 -3.87 9.02
CA HIS A 33 -2.42 -4.55 10.29
C HIS A 33 -3.00 -3.62 11.35
N SER A 34 -2.60 -2.35 11.33
CA SER A 34 -3.04 -1.39 12.33
C SER A 34 -4.30 -0.64 11.91
N PHE A 35 -4.40 -0.31 10.63
CA PHE A 35 -5.50 0.50 10.10
C PHE A 35 -5.96 -0.06 8.75
N PRO A 36 -6.66 -1.20 8.78
CA PRO A 36 -7.10 -1.82 7.52
C PRO A 36 -7.99 -0.92 6.67
N GLN A 37 -8.69 0.03 7.29
CA GLN A 37 -9.57 0.92 6.55
C GLN A 37 -8.81 1.82 5.58
N TYR A 38 -7.57 2.18 5.89
CA TYR A 38 -6.78 3.03 4.99
C TYR A 38 -6.38 2.30 3.72
N ALA A 39 -6.06 1.03 3.86
CA ALA A 39 -5.63 0.23 2.72
C ALA A 39 -6.82 -0.36 1.96
N GLY A 40 -7.96 -0.56 2.64
CA GLY A 40 -9.11 -1.20 2.03
C GLY A 40 -9.62 -0.48 0.79
N TYR A 41 -9.70 0.84 0.86
CA TYR A 41 -10.16 1.65 -0.25
C TYR A 41 -9.20 1.55 -1.44
N ASP A 42 -7.92 1.65 -1.15
CA ASP A 42 -6.88 1.57 -2.18
C ASP A 42 -6.85 0.20 -2.83
N PHE A 43 -7.00 -0.85 -2.03
CA PHE A 43 -7.05 -2.22 -2.53
C PHE A 43 -8.24 -2.43 -3.46
N LEU A 44 -9.41 -1.94 -3.08
CA LEU A 44 -10.60 -2.06 -3.91
C LEU A 44 -10.44 -1.30 -5.23
N ASP A 45 -9.82 -0.12 -5.17
CA ASP A 45 -9.58 0.65 -6.37
C ASP A 45 -8.63 -0.08 -7.31
N TRP A 46 -7.60 -0.70 -6.76
CA TRP A 46 -6.67 -1.51 -7.54
C TRP A 46 -7.38 -2.71 -8.17
N LEU A 47 -8.28 -3.36 -7.40
CA LEU A 47 -9.02 -4.51 -7.90
C LEU A 47 -9.91 -4.18 -9.09
N LYS A 48 -10.47 -2.99 -9.13
CA LYS A 48 -11.33 -2.57 -10.22
C LYS A 48 -10.64 -2.63 -11.58
N GLY A 49 -9.32 -2.50 -11.60
CA GLY A 49 -8.55 -2.60 -12.84
C GLY A 49 -8.15 -4.01 -13.21
N ARG A 50 -8.61 -5.02 -12.47
CA ARG A 50 -8.24 -6.40 -12.70
C ARG A 50 -9.29 -7.14 -13.53
N PRO A 51 -8.92 -8.29 -14.12
CA PRO A 51 -9.89 -9.07 -14.90
C PRO A 51 -10.86 -9.84 -14.02
N VAL A 52 -11.64 -10.69 -14.65
CA VAL A 52 -12.81 -11.38 -14.08
C VAL A 52 -12.61 -11.95 -12.67
N ARG A 53 -11.43 -12.44 -12.36
CA ARG A 53 -11.18 -13.03 -11.04
C ARG A 53 -11.41 -12.04 -9.90
N ALA A 54 -11.01 -10.78 -10.12
CA ALA A 54 -11.17 -9.75 -9.11
C ALA A 54 -12.65 -9.45 -8.85
N TRP A 55 -13.46 -9.51 -9.90
CA TRP A 55 -14.89 -9.28 -9.76
C TRP A 55 -15.58 -10.33 -8.91
N ARG A 56 -15.08 -11.58 -8.95
CA ARG A 56 -15.61 -12.63 -8.10
C ARG A 56 -15.40 -12.30 -6.64
N ILE A 57 -14.22 -11.77 -6.30
CA ILE A 57 -13.92 -11.38 -4.93
C ILE A 57 -14.85 -10.26 -4.49
N ILE A 58 -15.01 -9.23 -5.33
CA ILE A 58 -15.89 -8.10 -5.03
C ILE A 58 -17.32 -8.56 -4.85
N SER A 59 -17.75 -9.53 -5.64
CA SER A 59 -19.12 -10.02 -5.60
C SER A 59 -19.40 -11.03 -4.49
N GLY A 60 -18.36 -11.42 -3.74
CA GLY A 60 -18.53 -12.38 -2.67
C GLY A 60 -18.42 -13.84 -3.10
N PHE A 61 -18.13 -14.10 -4.36
CA PHE A 61 -17.96 -15.47 -4.87
C PHE A 61 -16.47 -15.83 -4.92
N PHE A 62 -15.84 -15.81 -3.78
CA PHE A 62 -14.41 -16.03 -3.73
C PHE A 62 -14.08 -17.13 -2.74
N ASN A 63 -12.91 -17.72 -2.92
CA ASN A 63 -12.35 -18.55 -1.88
C ASN A 63 -11.14 -17.84 -1.27
N PRO A 64 -10.73 -18.22 -0.04
CA PRO A 64 -9.64 -17.52 0.64
C PRO A 64 -8.31 -17.50 -0.11
N SER A 65 -8.02 -18.54 -0.86
CA SER A 65 -6.75 -18.58 -1.59
C SER A 65 -6.71 -17.56 -2.74
N ASP A 66 -7.86 -17.28 -3.37
CA ASP A 66 -7.93 -16.26 -4.39
C ASP A 66 -7.70 -14.87 -3.79
N LEU A 67 -8.27 -14.63 -2.62
CA LEU A 67 -8.08 -13.36 -1.92
C LEU A 67 -6.61 -13.17 -1.54
N ASP A 68 -5.97 -14.21 -1.01
CA ASP A 68 -4.57 -14.14 -0.65
C ASP A 68 -3.69 -13.86 -1.86
N SER A 69 -3.97 -14.49 -2.99
CA SER A 69 -3.23 -14.24 -4.22
C SER A 69 -3.38 -12.80 -4.69
N MET A 70 -4.58 -12.25 -4.58
CA MET A 70 -4.83 -10.87 -4.96
C MET A 70 -4.12 -9.91 -4.02
N LYS A 71 -4.08 -10.23 -2.74
CA LYS A 71 -3.38 -9.41 -1.77
C LYS A 71 -1.88 -9.38 -2.07
N GLU A 72 -1.29 -10.53 -2.37
CA GLU A 72 0.12 -10.60 -2.74
C GLU A 72 0.40 -9.79 -4.01
N GLY A 73 -0.47 -9.91 -5.00
CA GLY A 73 -0.35 -9.15 -6.23
C GLY A 73 -0.42 -7.64 -5.99
N TYR A 74 -1.32 -7.24 -5.10
CA TYR A 74 -1.46 -5.84 -4.73
C TYR A 74 -0.19 -5.30 -4.07
N LEU A 75 0.36 -6.06 -3.12
CA LEU A 75 1.58 -5.63 -2.43
C LEU A 75 2.79 -5.57 -3.38
N SER A 76 2.88 -6.52 -4.30
CA SER A 76 3.92 -6.49 -5.31
C SER A 76 3.77 -5.29 -6.25
N PHE A 77 2.54 -4.97 -6.62
CA PHE A 77 2.26 -3.80 -7.44
C PHE A 77 2.73 -2.53 -6.74
N ILE A 78 2.42 -2.40 -5.45
CA ILE A 78 2.83 -1.23 -4.67
C ILE A 78 4.35 -1.10 -4.68
N HIS A 79 5.06 -2.18 -4.44
CA HIS A 79 6.51 -2.15 -4.40
C HIS A 79 7.10 -1.76 -5.76
N ASN A 80 6.62 -2.39 -6.82
CA ASN A 80 7.13 -2.11 -8.16
C ASN A 80 6.85 -0.67 -8.58
N TYR A 81 5.67 -0.18 -8.27
CA TYR A 81 5.30 1.20 -8.58
C TYR A 81 6.18 2.17 -7.80
N ALA A 82 6.36 1.92 -6.52
CA ALA A 82 7.14 2.80 -5.67
C ALA A 82 8.62 2.81 -6.06
N GLU A 83 9.15 1.66 -6.49
CA GLU A 83 10.53 1.59 -6.97
C GLU A 83 10.72 2.45 -8.22
N GLU A 84 9.74 2.44 -9.10
CA GLU A 84 9.83 3.15 -10.35
C GLU A 84 9.60 4.66 -10.19
N ILE A 85 8.59 5.04 -9.40
CA ILE A 85 8.17 6.42 -9.25
C ILE A 85 8.88 7.12 -8.10
N GLY A 86 9.26 6.39 -7.06
CA GLY A 86 9.89 6.92 -5.87
C GLY A 86 8.98 6.97 -4.65
N GLU A 87 7.68 6.79 -4.86
CA GLU A 87 6.71 6.79 -3.78
C GLU A 87 5.42 6.12 -4.24
N TYR A 88 4.57 5.76 -3.28
CA TYR A 88 3.24 5.24 -3.58
C TYR A 88 2.24 5.99 -2.70
N ARG A 89 1.30 6.69 -3.33
CA ARG A 89 0.24 7.41 -2.61
C ARG A 89 -0.94 6.48 -2.39
N ILE A 90 -1.42 6.44 -1.15
CA ILE A 90 -2.55 5.59 -0.79
C ILE A 90 -3.83 6.34 -1.12
N GLU A 91 -4.61 5.79 -2.05
CA GLU A 91 -5.80 6.43 -2.58
C GLU A 91 -6.80 6.76 -1.48
N GLY A 92 -7.32 7.98 -1.53
CA GLY A 92 -8.32 8.43 -0.57
C GLY A 92 -7.76 8.89 0.76
N THR A 93 -6.44 9.01 0.88
CA THR A 93 -5.81 9.45 2.13
C THR A 93 -4.70 10.45 1.84
N ASP A 94 -4.17 11.03 2.92
CA ASP A 94 -2.99 11.88 2.83
C ASP A 94 -1.71 11.09 3.11
N LEU A 95 -1.80 9.76 3.04
CA LEU A 95 -0.68 8.88 3.34
C LEU A 95 0.09 8.54 2.08
N VAL A 96 1.40 8.42 2.23
CA VAL A 96 2.28 8.06 1.13
C VAL A 96 3.38 7.16 1.68
N ILE A 97 3.76 6.16 0.88
CA ILE A 97 4.85 5.27 1.22
C ILE A 97 6.08 5.76 0.48
N ARG A 98 7.13 6.06 1.20
CA ARG A 98 8.38 6.57 0.65
C ARG A 98 9.55 5.81 1.22
N ARG A 99 10.65 5.86 0.49
CA ARG A 99 11.92 5.32 0.96
C ARG A 99 12.46 6.21 2.07
N VAL A 100 12.88 5.60 3.16
CA VAL A 100 13.52 6.32 4.25
C VAL A 100 14.99 6.46 3.89
N GLU A 101 15.44 7.70 3.76
CA GLU A 101 16.83 7.95 3.43
C GLU A 101 17.67 7.98 4.68
N ASP A 102 18.88 7.47 4.59
CA ASP A 102 19.82 7.47 5.70
C ASP A 102 20.61 8.77 5.71
N VAL A 103 19.88 9.85 5.71
CA VAL A 103 20.48 11.18 5.59
C VAL A 103 21.32 11.52 6.81
N GLU A 104 20.84 11.05 7.94
CA GLU A 104 21.51 11.28 9.22
C GLU A 104 22.83 10.54 9.32
N SER A 105 22.97 9.57 8.49
CA SER A 105 24.19 8.80 8.49
C SER A 105 25.32 9.59 7.88
#